data_14fd412f9da99eec795c07652876814a
#
_entry.id   14fd412f9da99eec795c07652876814a
#
_cell.length_a   1.000
_cell.length_b   1.000
_cell.length_c   1.000
_cell.angle_alpha   90.00
_cell.angle_beta   90.00
_cell.angle_gamma   90.00
#
_symmetry.space_group_name_H-M   'P 1'
#
loop_
_entity.id
_entity.type
_entity.pdbx_description
1 polymer ?
#
loop_
_entity_poly.entity_id
_entity_poly.type
_entity_poly.pdbx_seq_one_letter_code
_entity_poly.pdbx_strand_id
1 'polypeptide(L)'
;RIASDTITNSPAFSPDVLKLYQDFLIANERSKNTISKYISDVAGFIAFLSGAEISKEQCVDYKKYLLRQNYAVSTVNSKLCSIHSFLTFLDRADCFVQLEKVQKKELKATYAILTPEDYHKLLEESSRPQKRKVNLMIRAFGQTGIRVSELQFITVESIQQQEITIRNKNKNRKVPLIRELQEM
;
A
#
# COMPACT_ATOMS: atom_id res chain seq x y z
N ARG A 1 20.46 -3.50 22.00
CA ARG A 1 20.62 -2.57 23.17
C ARG A 1 21.77 -1.55 23.01
N ILE A 2 22.34 -1.35 21.82
CA ILE A 2 23.51 -0.48 21.64
C ILE A 2 23.16 0.86 20.93
N ALA A 3 21.93 1.04 20.45
CA ALA A 3 21.54 2.22 19.66
C ALA A 3 20.65 3.25 20.41
N SER A 4 20.15 2.95 21.60
CA SER A 4 19.18 3.82 22.28
C SER A 4 19.77 5.06 22.92
N ASP A 5 21.01 5.00 23.40
CA ASP A 5 21.56 6.10 24.23
C ASP A 5 22.13 7.28 23.43
N THR A 6 22.37 7.11 22.13
CA THR A 6 22.96 8.16 21.28
C THR A 6 21.92 8.99 20.49
N ILE A 7 20.68 8.50 20.38
CA ILE A 7 19.64 9.09 19.52
C ILE A 7 18.72 10.06 20.32
N THR A 8 18.68 9.92 21.66
CA THR A 8 17.69 10.61 22.50
C THR A 8 18.08 12.03 22.91
N ASN A 9 19.32 12.47 22.69
CA ASN A 9 19.84 13.76 23.21
C ASN A 9 20.19 14.79 22.13
N SER A 10 19.67 14.72 20.91
CA SER A 10 19.92 15.73 19.88
C SER A 10 18.63 16.43 19.45
N PRO A 11 18.54 17.77 19.51
CA PRO A 11 17.32 18.52 19.20
C PRO A 11 16.97 18.56 17.69
N ALA A 12 17.73 17.91 16.85
CA ALA A 12 17.45 17.77 15.42
C ALA A 12 17.73 16.33 15.00
N PHE A 13 16.71 15.65 14.44
CA PHE A 13 16.93 14.35 13.81
C PHE A 13 18.00 14.46 12.73
N SER A 14 19.14 13.82 12.95
CA SER A 14 20.17 13.66 11.92
C SER A 14 19.54 12.98 10.69
N PRO A 15 19.93 13.35 9.46
CA PRO A 15 19.58 12.62 8.23
C PRO A 15 19.82 11.12 8.35
N ASP A 16 20.72 10.70 9.22
CA ASP A 16 21.07 9.32 9.49
C ASP A 16 19.95 8.51 10.18
N VAL A 17 19.03 9.17 10.92
CA VAL A 17 17.94 8.43 11.61
C VAL A 17 17.02 7.72 10.66
N LEU A 18 16.70 8.30 9.50
CA LEU A 18 15.88 7.65 8.48
C LEU A 18 16.61 6.45 7.86
N LYS A 19 17.92 6.54 7.68
CA LYS A 19 18.74 5.44 7.19
C LYS A 19 18.78 4.30 8.20
N LEU A 20 19.04 4.59 9.47
CA LEU A 20 19.02 3.59 10.54
C LEU A 20 17.64 2.92 10.67
N TYR A 21 16.56 3.69 10.53
CA TYR A 21 15.21 3.14 10.51
C TYR A 21 14.94 2.27 9.28
N GLN A 22 15.46 2.65 8.11
CA GLN A 22 15.41 1.82 6.91
C GLN A 22 16.10 0.48 7.12
N ASP A 23 17.30 0.49 7.69
CA ASP A 23 18.06 -0.74 7.99
C ASP A 23 17.32 -1.61 9.00
N PHE A 24 16.69 -1.02 10.01
CA PHE A 24 15.80 -1.71 10.94
C PHE A 24 14.62 -2.39 10.22
N LEU A 25 13.98 -1.72 9.28
CA LEU A 25 12.87 -2.28 8.50
C LEU A 25 13.33 -3.43 7.60
N ILE A 26 14.53 -3.34 7.02
CA ILE A 26 15.15 -4.40 6.22
C ILE A 26 15.44 -5.62 7.11
N ALA A 27 16.06 -5.40 8.27
CA ALA A 27 16.35 -6.47 9.24
C ALA A 27 15.07 -7.17 9.73
N ASN A 28 13.93 -6.47 9.76
CA ASN A 28 12.62 -7.02 10.08
C ASN A 28 11.88 -7.56 8.83
N GLU A 29 12.58 -7.84 7.75
CA GLU A 29 12.08 -8.49 6.51
C GLU A 29 10.87 -7.79 5.88
N ARG A 30 10.77 -6.46 6.04
CA ARG A 30 9.67 -5.70 5.42
C ARG A 30 9.84 -5.62 3.90
N SER A 31 8.73 -5.69 3.16
CA SER A 31 8.77 -5.57 1.70
C SER A 31 9.27 -4.18 1.26
N LYS A 32 9.93 -4.10 0.10
CA LYS A 32 10.44 -2.84 -0.48
C LYS A 32 9.35 -1.73 -0.50
N ASN A 33 8.14 -2.07 -0.89
CA ASN A 33 7.02 -1.11 -0.93
C ASN A 33 6.63 -0.62 0.47
N THR A 34 6.66 -1.52 1.48
CA THR A 34 6.39 -1.16 2.88
C THR A 34 7.49 -0.23 3.41
N ILE A 35 8.75 -0.54 3.13
CA ILE A 35 9.89 0.28 3.53
C ILE A 35 9.78 1.68 2.92
N SER A 36 9.61 1.78 1.60
CA SER A 36 9.47 3.06 0.90
C SER A 36 8.31 3.91 1.47
N LYS A 37 7.16 3.27 1.71
CA LYS A 37 6.02 3.95 2.32
C LYS A 37 6.32 4.46 3.73
N TYR A 38 6.89 3.60 4.58
CA TYR A 38 7.17 3.96 5.97
C TYR A 38 8.20 5.08 6.07
N ILE A 39 9.25 5.04 5.28
CA ILE A 39 10.26 6.10 5.21
C ILE A 39 9.62 7.42 4.76
N SER A 40 8.77 7.41 3.73
CA SER A 40 8.07 8.61 3.25
C SER A 40 7.15 9.20 4.32
N ASP A 41 6.38 8.37 5.03
CA ASP A 41 5.46 8.83 6.07
C ASP A 41 6.23 9.41 7.28
N VAL A 42 7.34 8.76 7.68
CA VAL A 42 8.20 9.23 8.78
C VAL A 42 8.94 10.51 8.41
N ALA A 43 9.42 10.65 7.18
CA ALA A 43 10.02 11.89 6.70
C ALA A 43 9.02 13.06 6.79
N GLY A 44 7.75 12.83 6.43
CA GLY A 44 6.68 13.82 6.59
C GLY A 44 6.41 14.18 8.06
N PHE A 45 6.51 13.23 8.98
CA PHE A 45 6.37 13.46 10.42
C PHE A 45 7.55 14.29 10.96
N ILE A 46 8.78 13.94 10.60
CA ILE A 46 9.99 14.67 11.01
C ILE A 46 9.93 16.13 10.50
N ALA A 47 9.51 16.32 9.24
CA ALA A 47 9.32 17.66 8.69
C ALA A 47 8.25 18.46 9.45
N PHE A 48 7.16 17.83 9.89
CA PHE A 48 6.13 18.46 10.73
C PHE A 48 6.71 18.90 12.09
N LEU A 49 7.57 18.11 12.72
CA LEU A 49 8.18 18.44 13.99
C LEU A 49 9.08 19.68 13.91
N SER A 50 9.63 20.02 12.76
CA SER A 50 10.47 21.21 12.53
C SER A 50 11.59 21.37 13.58
N GLY A 51 12.19 20.26 14.01
CA GLY A 51 13.25 20.24 15.03
C GLY A 51 12.77 20.10 16.47
N ALA A 52 11.45 20.05 16.72
CA ALA A 52 10.94 19.76 18.06
C ALA A 52 11.20 18.29 18.47
N GLU A 53 11.35 18.06 19.77
CA GLU A 53 11.48 16.71 20.31
C GLU A 53 10.19 15.90 20.13
N ILE A 54 10.33 14.58 19.95
CA ILE A 54 9.18 13.69 19.93
C ILE A 54 8.56 13.60 21.33
N SER A 55 7.29 13.97 21.41
CA SER A 55 6.47 13.83 22.59
C SER A 55 5.09 13.29 22.21
N LYS A 56 4.36 12.80 23.20
CA LYS A 56 2.96 12.40 23.03
C LYS A 56 2.12 13.52 22.45
N GLU A 57 2.34 14.74 22.90
CA GLU A 57 1.63 15.94 22.47
C GLU A 57 1.88 16.21 20.98
N GLN A 58 3.14 16.18 20.55
CA GLN A 58 3.51 16.35 19.14
C GLN A 58 2.89 15.28 18.23
N CYS A 59 2.81 14.04 18.71
CA CYS A 59 2.14 12.97 17.97
C CYS A 59 0.62 13.20 17.84
N VAL A 60 -0.02 13.73 18.89
CA VAL A 60 -1.45 14.11 18.85
C VAL A 60 -1.67 15.28 17.88
N ASP A 61 -0.79 16.27 17.89
CA ASP A 61 -0.90 17.42 17.00
C ASP A 61 -0.64 17.04 15.53
N TYR A 62 0.31 16.15 15.28
CA TYR A 62 0.48 15.57 13.94
C TYR A 62 -0.76 14.84 13.44
N LYS A 63 -1.42 14.05 14.30
CA LYS A 63 -2.70 13.43 13.97
C LYS A 63 -3.76 14.46 13.60
N LYS A 64 -3.92 15.53 14.41
CA LYS A 64 -4.84 16.64 14.10
C LYS A 64 -4.48 17.32 12.77
N TYR A 65 -3.19 17.55 12.53
CA TYR A 65 -2.70 18.08 11.26
C TYR A 65 -3.13 17.21 10.09
N LEU A 66 -2.91 15.91 10.15
CA LEU A 66 -3.32 14.98 9.08
C LEU A 66 -4.85 15.02 8.82
N LEU A 67 -5.67 15.09 9.87
CA LEU A 67 -7.11 15.20 9.75
C LEU A 67 -7.55 16.49 9.05
N ARG A 68 -6.85 17.61 9.29
CA ARG A 68 -7.11 18.90 8.63
C ARG A 68 -6.71 18.91 7.15
N GLN A 69 -5.84 18.02 6.71
CA GLN A 69 -5.43 17.88 5.30
C GLN A 69 -6.46 17.14 4.42
N ASN A 70 -7.67 16.90 4.92
CA ASN A 70 -8.75 16.21 4.21
C ASN A 70 -8.37 14.78 3.72
N TYR A 71 -7.41 14.13 4.34
CA TYR A 71 -7.14 12.73 4.06
C TYR A 71 -8.29 11.83 4.53
N ALA A 72 -8.56 10.76 3.77
CA ALA A 72 -9.46 9.72 4.25
C ALA A 72 -8.96 9.13 5.58
N VAL A 73 -9.88 8.79 6.49
CA VAL A 73 -9.55 8.22 7.82
C VAL A 73 -8.61 7.01 7.72
N SER A 74 -8.83 6.15 6.71
CA SER A 74 -7.96 5.00 6.43
C SER A 74 -6.52 5.43 6.08
N THR A 75 -6.35 6.53 5.35
CA THR A 75 -5.04 7.11 5.00
C THR A 75 -4.36 7.68 6.24
N VAL A 76 -5.08 8.43 7.08
CA VAL A 76 -4.57 8.93 8.36
C VAL A 76 -4.08 7.77 9.23
N ASN A 77 -4.91 6.75 9.43
CA ASN A 77 -4.54 5.57 10.21
C ASN A 77 -3.33 4.84 9.62
N SER A 78 -3.25 4.74 8.29
CA SER A 78 -2.11 4.11 7.62
C SER A 78 -0.80 4.88 7.86
N LYS A 79 -0.84 6.22 7.86
CA LYS A 79 0.31 7.07 8.22
C LYS A 79 0.68 6.92 9.69
N LEU A 80 -0.29 6.93 10.59
CA LEU A 80 -0.05 6.74 12.03
C LEU A 80 0.57 5.36 12.32
N CYS A 81 0.17 4.29 11.61
CA CYS A 81 0.83 2.99 11.74
C CYS A 81 2.31 3.04 11.35
N SER A 82 2.67 3.80 10.31
CA SER A 82 4.08 4.01 9.95
C SER A 82 4.84 4.74 11.07
N ILE A 83 4.22 5.77 11.68
CA ILE A 83 4.80 6.51 12.81
C ILE A 83 4.93 5.62 14.05
N HIS A 84 3.94 4.79 14.37
CA HIS A 84 4.04 3.84 15.49
C HIS A 84 5.20 2.86 15.30
N SER A 85 5.42 2.38 14.08
CA SER A 85 6.59 1.54 13.78
C SER A 85 7.91 2.28 14.02
N PHE A 86 7.98 3.57 13.66
CA PHE A 86 9.15 4.41 13.92
C PHE A 86 9.35 4.69 15.42
N LEU A 87 8.28 5.00 16.14
CA LEU A 87 8.31 5.18 17.59
C LEU A 87 8.73 3.89 18.32
N THR A 88 8.31 2.71 17.81
CA THR A 88 8.80 1.42 18.33
C THR A 88 10.31 1.26 18.11
N PHE A 89 10.83 1.66 16.95
CA PHE A 89 12.27 1.65 16.67
C PHE A 89 13.05 2.56 17.62
N LEU A 90 12.47 3.69 18.03
CA LEU A 90 13.05 4.64 18.98
C LEU A 90 12.81 4.28 20.45
N ASP A 91 12.14 3.16 20.75
CA ASP A 91 11.69 2.78 22.10
C ASP A 91 10.78 3.83 22.77
N ARG A 92 9.95 4.51 21.97
CA ARG A 92 9.02 5.57 22.36
C ARG A 92 7.55 5.17 22.18
N ALA A 93 7.19 3.95 22.61
CA ALA A 93 5.81 3.46 22.56
C ALA A 93 4.85 4.30 23.44
N ASP A 94 5.38 5.02 24.43
CA ASP A 94 4.65 6.01 25.24
C ASP A 94 3.98 7.10 24.39
N CYS A 95 4.55 7.42 23.24
CA CYS A 95 4.04 8.43 22.30
C CYS A 95 2.98 7.92 21.32
N PHE A 96 2.56 6.65 21.36
CA PHE A 96 1.52 6.13 20.47
C PHE A 96 0.21 6.90 20.63
N VAL A 97 -0.43 7.23 19.51
CA VAL A 97 -1.75 7.87 19.48
C VAL A 97 -2.82 6.87 19.06
N GLN A 98 -4.04 7.05 19.55
CA GLN A 98 -5.16 6.19 19.13
C GLN A 98 -5.47 6.42 17.65
N LEU A 99 -5.69 5.33 16.92
CA LEU A 99 -6.18 5.38 15.56
C LEU A 99 -7.62 5.86 15.53
N GLU A 100 -8.01 6.54 14.45
CA GLU A 100 -9.39 6.95 14.24
C GLU A 100 -10.29 5.74 13.98
N LYS A 101 -11.49 5.76 14.55
CA LYS A 101 -12.48 4.73 14.26
C LYS A 101 -12.94 4.86 12.82
N VAL A 102 -12.64 3.86 12.01
CA VAL A 102 -13.20 3.75 10.67
C VAL A 102 -14.65 3.32 10.82
N GLN A 103 -15.58 4.25 10.69
CA GLN A 103 -16.97 3.86 10.49
C GLN A 103 -17.00 3.04 9.20
N LYS A 104 -17.45 1.79 9.29
CA LYS A 104 -17.87 1.04 8.10
C LYS A 104 -19.03 1.85 7.51
N LYS A 105 -18.72 2.77 6.60
CA LYS A 105 -19.75 3.26 5.71
C LYS A 105 -20.29 1.98 5.07
N GLU A 106 -21.58 1.69 5.31
CA GLU A 106 -22.28 0.78 4.43
C GLU A 106 -21.82 1.13 3.02
N LEU A 107 -21.45 0.13 2.24
CA LEU A 107 -21.13 0.28 0.83
C LEU A 107 -22.41 0.75 0.08
N LYS A 108 -22.94 1.89 0.52
CA LYS A 108 -23.90 2.66 -0.28
C LYS A 108 -23.09 3.07 -1.49
N ALA A 109 -23.45 2.48 -2.59
CA ALA A 109 -22.97 2.59 -3.95
C ALA A 109 -22.57 4.02 -4.38
N THR A 110 -21.52 4.57 -3.79
CA THR A 110 -20.88 5.81 -4.26
C THR A 110 -19.90 5.48 -5.40
N TYR A 111 -19.59 4.22 -5.58
CA TYR A 111 -18.84 3.74 -6.73
C TYR A 111 -19.82 2.99 -7.63
N ALA A 112 -19.93 3.42 -8.87
CA ALA A 112 -20.64 2.66 -9.89
C ALA A 112 -20.02 1.25 -9.94
N ILE A 113 -20.75 0.27 -9.43
CA ILE A 113 -20.36 -1.13 -9.56
C ILE A 113 -20.55 -1.45 -11.04
N LEU A 114 -19.52 -1.96 -11.68
CA LEU A 114 -19.59 -2.36 -13.07
C LEU A 114 -20.66 -3.45 -13.23
N THR A 115 -21.71 -3.14 -13.98
CA THR A 115 -22.75 -4.11 -14.29
C THR A 115 -22.28 -5.07 -15.40
N PRO A 116 -22.91 -6.24 -15.58
CA PRO A 116 -22.64 -7.10 -16.73
C PRO A 116 -22.76 -6.36 -18.06
N GLU A 117 -23.75 -5.48 -18.18
CA GLU A 117 -23.99 -4.68 -19.39
C GLU A 117 -22.86 -3.69 -19.63
N ASP A 118 -22.32 -3.04 -18.57
CA ASP A 118 -21.18 -2.15 -18.68
C ASP A 118 -19.92 -2.92 -19.08
N TYR A 119 -19.74 -4.13 -18.55
CA TYR A 119 -18.63 -4.99 -18.93
C TYR A 119 -18.68 -5.36 -20.43
N HIS A 120 -19.87 -5.72 -20.93
CA HIS A 120 -20.07 -6.01 -22.37
C HIS A 120 -19.76 -4.79 -23.23
N LYS A 121 -20.25 -3.60 -22.87
CA LYS A 121 -19.92 -2.35 -23.57
C LYS A 121 -18.42 -2.07 -23.60
N LEU A 122 -17.70 -2.30 -22.47
CA LEU A 122 -16.25 -2.16 -22.43
C LEU A 122 -15.53 -3.11 -23.39
N LEU A 123 -16.00 -4.36 -23.49
CA LEU A 123 -15.47 -5.34 -24.43
C LEU A 123 -15.71 -4.92 -25.88
N GLU A 124 -16.91 -4.44 -26.20
CA GLU A 124 -17.30 -3.95 -27.52
C GLU A 124 -16.45 -2.75 -27.94
N GLU A 125 -16.35 -1.73 -27.10
CA GLU A 125 -15.54 -0.53 -27.35
C GLU A 125 -14.05 -0.82 -27.46
N SER A 126 -13.55 -1.86 -26.81
CA SER A 126 -12.17 -2.28 -26.87
C SER A 126 -11.86 -3.28 -28.00
N SER A 127 -12.83 -3.70 -28.79
CA SER A 127 -12.68 -4.71 -29.86
C SER A 127 -11.89 -4.18 -31.08
N ARG A 128 -11.67 -2.86 -31.18
CA ARG A 128 -10.90 -2.25 -32.29
C ARG A 128 -9.45 -2.73 -32.26
N PRO A 129 -8.82 -2.99 -33.42
CA PRO A 129 -7.44 -3.52 -33.50
C PRO A 129 -6.42 -2.71 -32.69
N GLN A 130 -6.58 -1.39 -32.66
CA GLN A 130 -5.69 -0.47 -31.93
C GLN A 130 -5.79 -0.64 -30.42
N LYS A 131 -6.90 -1.18 -29.91
CA LYS A 131 -7.18 -1.40 -28.47
C LYS A 131 -7.02 -2.84 -28.02
N ARG A 132 -6.46 -3.72 -28.85
CA ARG A 132 -6.32 -5.15 -28.57
C ARG A 132 -5.72 -5.45 -27.20
N LYS A 133 -4.66 -4.75 -26.79
CA LYS A 133 -4.06 -4.92 -25.46
C LYS A 133 -5.05 -4.60 -24.31
N VAL A 134 -5.83 -3.53 -24.47
CA VAL A 134 -6.83 -3.12 -23.48
C VAL A 134 -7.95 -4.16 -23.39
N ASN A 135 -8.43 -4.69 -24.52
CA ASN A 135 -9.43 -5.75 -24.55
C ASN A 135 -8.95 -7.01 -23.80
N LEU A 136 -7.70 -7.42 -24.06
CA LEU A 136 -7.08 -8.55 -23.35
C LEU A 136 -7.02 -8.33 -21.84
N MET A 137 -6.65 -7.12 -21.39
CA MET A 137 -6.60 -6.78 -19.97
C MET A 137 -8.00 -6.81 -19.32
N ILE A 138 -9.02 -6.25 -20.01
CA ILE A 138 -10.40 -6.25 -19.51
C ILE A 138 -10.89 -7.69 -19.35
N ARG A 139 -10.65 -8.56 -20.33
CA ARG A 139 -10.99 -9.99 -20.24
C ARG A 139 -10.23 -10.68 -19.13
N ALA A 140 -8.92 -10.46 -19.03
CA ALA A 140 -8.11 -11.06 -17.98
C ALA A 140 -8.64 -10.71 -16.58
N PHE A 141 -8.94 -9.44 -16.32
CA PHE A 141 -9.47 -9.02 -15.02
C PHE A 141 -10.89 -9.53 -14.76
N GLY A 142 -11.78 -9.39 -15.74
CA GLY A 142 -13.18 -9.76 -15.58
C GLY A 142 -13.38 -11.27 -15.42
N GLN A 143 -12.60 -12.09 -16.14
CA GLN A 143 -12.77 -13.54 -16.13
C GLN A 143 -11.98 -14.24 -15.02
N THR A 144 -10.83 -13.70 -14.62
CA THR A 144 -9.94 -14.37 -13.65
C THR A 144 -9.90 -13.73 -12.27
N GLY A 145 -10.35 -12.49 -12.13
CA GLY A 145 -10.27 -11.74 -10.89
C GLY A 145 -8.84 -11.48 -10.39
N ILE A 146 -7.85 -11.51 -11.29
CA ILE A 146 -6.46 -11.18 -10.94
C ILE A 146 -6.31 -9.68 -10.67
N ARG A 147 -5.33 -9.33 -9.83
CA ARG A 147 -4.97 -7.93 -9.57
C ARG A 147 -4.12 -7.36 -10.70
N VAL A 148 -4.13 -6.04 -10.86
CA VAL A 148 -3.29 -5.36 -11.87
C VAL A 148 -1.82 -5.77 -11.75
N SER A 149 -1.27 -5.85 -10.52
CA SER A 149 0.10 -6.29 -10.28
C SER A 149 0.36 -7.77 -10.62
N GLU A 150 -0.69 -8.58 -10.79
CA GLU A 150 -0.59 -10.00 -11.10
C GLU A 150 -0.64 -10.25 -12.62
N LEU A 151 -0.93 -9.24 -13.43
CA LEU A 151 -0.96 -9.35 -14.90
C LEU A 151 0.37 -9.86 -15.47
N GLN A 152 1.49 -9.56 -14.82
CA GLN A 152 2.82 -10.03 -15.20
C GLN A 152 2.97 -11.56 -15.20
N PHE A 153 2.08 -12.29 -14.52
CA PHE A 153 2.08 -13.77 -14.50
C PHE A 153 1.34 -14.38 -15.67
N ILE A 154 0.65 -13.57 -16.49
CA ILE A 154 0.06 -14.03 -17.77
C ILE A 154 1.19 -14.03 -18.80
N THR A 155 1.76 -15.18 -19.06
CA THR A 155 2.79 -15.42 -20.06
C THR A 155 2.30 -16.40 -21.13
N VAL A 156 3.01 -16.50 -22.23
CA VAL A 156 2.68 -17.48 -23.30
C VAL A 156 2.64 -18.91 -22.75
N GLU A 157 3.56 -19.22 -21.83
CA GLU A 157 3.63 -20.54 -21.20
C GLU A 157 2.41 -20.80 -20.29
N SER A 158 1.96 -19.78 -19.52
CA SER A 158 0.77 -19.91 -18.67
C SER A 158 -0.51 -20.10 -19.50
N ILE A 159 -0.57 -19.47 -20.68
CA ILE A 159 -1.68 -19.64 -21.64
C ILE A 159 -1.69 -21.07 -22.16
N GLN A 160 -0.55 -21.64 -22.54
CA GLN A 160 -0.43 -23.03 -23.00
C GLN A 160 -0.78 -24.04 -21.91
N GLN A 161 -0.44 -23.74 -20.65
CA GLN A 161 -0.78 -24.58 -19.49
C GLN A 161 -2.23 -24.42 -19.03
N GLN A 162 -2.99 -23.50 -19.62
CA GLN A 162 -4.37 -23.18 -19.25
C GLN A 162 -4.53 -22.75 -17.77
N GLU A 163 -3.45 -22.36 -17.12
CA GLU A 163 -3.42 -22.02 -15.71
C GLU A 163 -2.34 -20.96 -15.43
N ILE A 164 -2.69 -19.96 -14.62
CA ILE A 164 -1.74 -18.99 -14.12
C ILE A 164 -1.35 -19.34 -12.69
N THR A 165 -0.08 -19.51 -12.42
CA THR A 165 0.43 -19.60 -11.03
C THR A 165 0.84 -18.22 -10.53
N ILE A 166 0.04 -17.64 -9.66
CA ILE A 166 0.31 -16.35 -9.02
C ILE A 166 1.09 -16.59 -7.74
N ARG A 167 2.30 -16.03 -7.68
CA ARG A 167 3.16 -16.07 -6.49
C ARG A 167 3.10 -14.72 -5.78
N ASN A 168 2.55 -14.68 -4.57
CA ASN A 168 2.48 -13.45 -3.77
C ASN A 168 2.77 -13.76 -2.31
N LYS A 169 3.83 -13.15 -1.74
CA LYS A 169 4.19 -13.23 -0.30
C LYS A 169 3.95 -14.62 0.32
N ASN A 170 4.68 -15.62 0.02
CA ASN A 170 4.56 -16.98 0.60
C ASN A 170 3.23 -17.72 0.32
N LYS A 171 2.36 -17.18 -0.55
CA LYS A 171 1.15 -17.85 -0.99
C LYS A 171 1.16 -18.00 -2.51
N ASN A 172 1.03 -19.24 -2.96
CA ASN A 172 0.81 -19.54 -4.37
C ASN A 172 -0.68 -19.83 -4.56
N ARG A 173 -1.28 -19.22 -5.57
CA ARG A 173 -2.62 -19.59 -6.01
C ARG A 173 -2.59 -19.89 -7.51
N LYS A 174 -3.35 -20.89 -7.88
CA LYS A 174 -3.56 -21.26 -9.28
C LYS A 174 -4.88 -20.65 -9.73
N VAL A 175 -4.86 -20.03 -10.88
CA VAL A 175 -6.05 -19.41 -11.51
C VAL A 175 -6.22 -20.04 -12.88
N PRO A 176 -7.33 -20.76 -13.14
CA PRO A 176 -7.58 -21.33 -14.45
C PRO A 176 -7.80 -20.23 -15.49
N LEU A 177 -7.24 -20.40 -16.67
CA LEU A 177 -7.49 -19.55 -17.83
C LEU A 177 -8.67 -20.10 -18.63
N ILE A 178 -9.65 -19.24 -18.90
CA ILE A 178 -10.81 -19.57 -19.69
C ILE A 178 -10.42 -19.65 -21.18
N ARG A 179 -11.04 -20.55 -21.92
CA ARG A 179 -10.78 -20.81 -23.35
C ARG A 179 -10.65 -19.54 -24.20
N GLU A 180 -11.52 -18.58 -23.96
CA GLU A 180 -11.53 -17.30 -24.71
C GLU A 180 -10.24 -16.48 -24.58
N LEU A 181 -9.46 -16.67 -23.50
CA LEU A 181 -8.13 -16.05 -23.37
C LEU A 181 -7.02 -16.86 -24.04
N GLN A 182 -7.31 -18.12 -24.38
CA GLN A 182 -6.37 -19.04 -25.04
C GLN A 182 -6.39 -18.90 -26.55
N GLU A 183 -7.56 -18.56 -27.12
CA GLU A 183 -7.78 -18.47 -28.57
C GLU A 183 -7.41 -17.11 -29.17
N MET A 184 -6.79 -16.22 -28.39
CA MET A 184 -6.43 -14.84 -28.76
C MET A 184 -4.94 -14.64 -28.94
#